data_55c0c9a2a0675660b1f6e7cb1c1c76a8
#
_entry.id   55c0c9a2a0675660b1f6e7cb1c1c76a8
#
_cell.length_a   1.000
_cell.length_b   1.000
_cell.length_c   1.000
_cell.angle_alpha   90.00
_cell.angle_beta   90.00
_cell.angle_gamma   90.00
#
_symmetry.space_group_name_H-M   'P 1'
#
loop_
_entity.id
_entity.type
_entity.pdbx_description
1 polymer ?
#
loop_
_entity_poly.entity_id
_entity_poly.type
_entity_poly.pdbx_seq_one_letter_code
_entity_poly.pdbx_strand_id
1 'polypeptide(L)'
;QARQTLAGLLQSHPGNLWLALGLGEAESRAGQAAQANSRFEQLLREHPNSRPVALTYAEILNEQGSREAGQRAQAMLRPLLSQSGNDPVFQQRFARASELAGDSVRASEAYAEAAFLSGRPEQALMQLQALKRNPALDYIGRARVDARIESITPTVLELRRQGVQDPDLDRR
;
A
#
# COMPACT_ATOMS: atom_id res chain seq x y z
N GLN A 1 -14.44 -19.02 -16.01
CA GLN A 1 -15.79 -18.41 -16.17
C GLN A 1 -15.75 -16.89 -15.95
N ALA A 2 -15.35 -16.36 -14.78
CA ALA A 2 -15.36 -14.91 -14.50
C ALA A 2 -14.65 -14.07 -15.55
N ARG A 3 -13.45 -14.47 -15.99
CA ARG A 3 -12.70 -13.77 -17.03
C ARG A 3 -13.47 -13.66 -18.36
N GLN A 4 -14.09 -14.75 -18.83
CA GLN A 4 -14.86 -14.76 -20.07
C GLN A 4 -16.08 -13.86 -19.99
N THR A 5 -16.77 -13.89 -18.86
CA THR A 5 -17.93 -13.02 -18.61
C THR A 5 -17.53 -11.56 -18.62
N LEU A 6 -16.46 -11.21 -17.90
CA LEU A 6 -15.95 -9.82 -17.84
C LEU A 6 -15.45 -9.33 -19.19
N ALA A 7 -14.77 -10.19 -19.97
CA ALA A 7 -14.33 -9.85 -21.32
C ALA A 7 -15.53 -9.56 -22.26
N GLY A 8 -16.59 -10.37 -22.19
CA GLY A 8 -17.81 -10.15 -22.97
C GLY A 8 -18.53 -8.85 -22.55
N LEU A 9 -18.63 -8.58 -21.26
CA LEU A 9 -19.22 -7.33 -20.75
C LEU A 9 -18.40 -6.10 -21.15
N LEU A 10 -17.07 -6.20 -21.11
CA LEU A 10 -16.20 -5.08 -21.52
C LEU A 10 -16.33 -4.80 -23.03
N GLN A 11 -16.53 -5.83 -23.89
CA GLN A 11 -16.82 -5.60 -25.31
C GLN A 11 -18.10 -4.80 -25.53
N SER A 12 -19.13 -5.04 -24.71
CA SER A 12 -20.39 -4.32 -24.78
C SER A 12 -20.31 -2.92 -24.15
N HIS A 13 -19.35 -2.70 -23.23
CA HIS A 13 -19.16 -1.45 -22.48
C HIS A 13 -17.67 -1.06 -22.43
N PRO A 14 -17.05 -0.69 -23.57
CA PRO A 14 -15.59 -0.57 -23.67
C PRO A 14 -14.97 0.54 -22.81
N GLY A 15 -15.77 1.53 -22.40
CA GLY A 15 -15.30 2.60 -21.51
C GLY A 15 -15.53 2.34 -20.00
N ASN A 16 -16.00 1.15 -19.62
CA ASN A 16 -16.28 0.89 -18.21
C ASN A 16 -15.00 0.49 -17.46
N LEU A 17 -14.48 1.45 -16.67
CA LEU A 17 -13.26 1.26 -15.89
C LEU A 17 -13.35 0.08 -14.91
N TRP A 18 -14.49 -0.12 -14.25
CA TRP A 18 -14.65 -1.19 -13.26
C TRP A 18 -14.62 -2.58 -13.88
N LEU A 19 -15.19 -2.73 -15.10
CA LEU A 19 -15.09 -3.98 -15.85
C LEU A 19 -13.65 -4.24 -16.31
N ALA A 20 -12.94 -3.19 -16.71
CA ALA A 20 -11.53 -3.30 -17.10
C ALA A 20 -10.62 -3.70 -15.93
N LEU A 21 -10.84 -3.11 -14.73
CA LEU A 21 -10.13 -3.48 -13.50
C LEU A 21 -10.42 -4.93 -13.12
N GLY A 22 -11.70 -5.31 -13.04
CA GLY A 22 -12.11 -6.69 -12.72
C GLY A 22 -11.57 -7.74 -13.69
N LEU A 23 -11.50 -7.40 -15.00
CA LEU A 23 -10.91 -8.29 -16.00
C LEU A 23 -9.40 -8.46 -15.76
N GLY A 24 -8.67 -7.38 -15.48
CA GLY A 24 -7.24 -7.44 -15.15
C GLY A 24 -6.94 -8.28 -13.91
N GLU A 25 -7.76 -8.15 -12.86
CA GLU A 25 -7.67 -9.02 -11.67
C GLU A 25 -7.94 -10.50 -12.03
N ALA A 26 -8.97 -10.77 -12.85
CA ALA A 26 -9.29 -12.13 -13.26
C ALA A 26 -8.20 -12.74 -14.14
N GLU A 27 -7.53 -11.95 -14.98
CA GLU A 27 -6.35 -12.36 -15.75
C GLU A 27 -5.18 -12.70 -14.82
N SER A 28 -4.90 -11.85 -13.84
CA SER A 28 -3.85 -12.11 -12.84
C SER A 28 -4.09 -13.42 -12.08
N ARG A 29 -5.30 -13.60 -11.54
CA ARG A 29 -5.69 -14.83 -10.81
C ARG A 29 -5.68 -16.08 -11.68
N ALA A 30 -5.84 -15.93 -12.99
CA ALA A 30 -5.72 -17.03 -13.97
C ALA A 30 -4.28 -17.35 -14.38
N GLY A 31 -3.27 -16.72 -13.75
CA GLY A 31 -1.86 -16.89 -14.08
C GLY A 31 -1.42 -16.17 -15.37
N GLN A 32 -2.24 -15.27 -15.88
CA GLN A 32 -1.97 -14.50 -17.11
C GLN A 32 -1.33 -13.13 -16.77
N ALA A 33 -0.26 -13.15 -15.99
CA ALA A 33 0.38 -11.95 -15.48
C ALA A 33 0.76 -10.93 -16.58
N ALA A 34 1.26 -11.41 -17.73
CA ALA A 34 1.62 -10.52 -18.84
C ALA A 34 0.42 -9.77 -19.43
N GLN A 35 -0.73 -10.44 -19.54
CA GLN A 35 -1.97 -9.81 -20.04
C GLN A 35 -2.50 -8.79 -19.00
N ALA A 36 -2.55 -9.18 -17.73
CA ALA A 36 -2.95 -8.29 -16.64
C ALA A 36 -2.06 -7.03 -16.63
N ASN A 37 -0.74 -7.19 -16.64
CA ASN A 37 0.20 -6.08 -16.64
C ASN A 37 -0.03 -5.15 -17.86
N SER A 38 -0.16 -5.70 -19.06
CA SER A 38 -0.41 -4.92 -20.28
C SER A 38 -1.71 -4.10 -20.18
N ARG A 39 -2.77 -4.69 -19.64
CA ARG A 39 -4.04 -4.01 -19.41
C ARG A 39 -3.91 -2.85 -18.43
N PHE A 40 -3.28 -3.09 -17.28
CA PHE A 40 -3.10 -2.03 -16.28
C PHE A 40 -2.18 -0.91 -16.76
N GLU A 41 -1.16 -1.22 -17.56
CA GLU A 41 -0.34 -0.19 -18.20
C GLU A 41 -1.13 0.68 -19.18
N GLN A 42 -2.04 0.07 -19.92
CA GLN A 42 -2.95 0.83 -20.76
C GLN A 42 -3.88 1.71 -19.93
N LEU A 43 -4.50 1.16 -18.87
CA LEU A 43 -5.37 1.92 -17.97
C LEU A 43 -4.65 3.08 -17.28
N LEU A 44 -3.37 2.91 -16.90
CA LEU A 44 -2.58 4.01 -16.34
C LEU A 44 -2.27 5.11 -17.37
N ARG A 45 -2.09 4.76 -18.66
CA ARG A 45 -1.93 5.78 -19.71
C ARG A 45 -3.22 6.56 -19.96
N GLU A 46 -4.35 5.86 -19.93
CA GLU A 46 -5.68 6.47 -20.13
C GLU A 46 -6.15 7.27 -18.90
N HIS A 47 -5.75 6.83 -17.69
CA HIS A 47 -6.15 7.39 -16.41
C HIS A 47 -4.95 7.59 -15.47
N PRO A 48 -4.00 8.48 -15.77
CA PRO A 48 -2.69 8.56 -15.10
C PRO A 48 -2.75 8.87 -13.60
N ASN A 49 -3.81 9.51 -13.12
CA ASN A 49 -4.02 9.86 -11.72
C ASN A 49 -5.16 9.05 -11.06
N SER A 50 -5.60 7.99 -11.70
CA SER A 50 -6.68 7.16 -11.17
C SER A 50 -6.19 6.34 -9.98
N ARG A 51 -6.62 6.72 -8.78
CA ARG A 51 -6.31 5.97 -7.55
C ARG A 51 -6.82 4.52 -7.61
N PRO A 52 -8.03 4.20 -8.09
CA PRO A 52 -8.48 2.82 -8.25
C PRO A 52 -7.56 1.99 -9.14
N VAL A 53 -7.15 2.52 -10.29
CA VAL A 53 -6.21 1.82 -11.20
C VAL A 53 -4.88 1.55 -10.51
N ALA A 54 -4.30 2.58 -9.88
CA ALA A 54 -3.01 2.46 -9.20
C ALA A 54 -3.05 1.46 -8.04
N LEU A 55 -4.11 1.50 -7.21
CA LEU A 55 -4.24 0.59 -6.07
C LEU A 55 -4.46 -0.86 -6.50
N THR A 56 -5.32 -1.10 -7.48
CA THR A 56 -5.57 -2.46 -7.98
C THR A 56 -4.32 -3.04 -8.64
N TYR A 57 -3.62 -2.24 -9.46
CA TYR A 57 -2.40 -2.70 -10.10
C TYR A 57 -1.26 -2.94 -9.09
N ALA A 58 -1.14 -2.06 -8.07
CA ALA A 58 -0.15 -2.27 -7.01
C ALA A 58 -0.38 -3.58 -6.24
N GLU A 59 -1.63 -3.95 -5.99
CA GLU A 59 -1.96 -5.23 -5.37
C GLU A 59 -1.49 -6.40 -6.22
N ILE A 60 -1.80 -6.40 -7.51
CA ILE A 60 -1.36 -7.43 -8.47
C ILE A 60 0.17 -7.53 -8.53
N LEU A 61 0.86 -6.40 -8.60
CA LEU A 61 2.32 -6.37 -8.60
C LEU A 61 2.92 -6.89 -7.28
N ASN A 62 2.30 -6.55 -6.15
CA ASN A 62 2.69 -7.04 -4.83
C ASN A 62 2.49 -8.57 -4.70
N GLU A 63 1.43 -9.12 -5.31
CA GLU A 63 1.17 -10.56 -5.36
C GLU A 63 2.21 -11.29 -6.24
N GLN A 64 2.72 -10.67 -7.30
CA GLN A 64 3.80 -11.22 -8.12
C GLN A 64 5.09 -11.42 -7.32
N GLY A 65 5.33 -10.63 -6.27
CA GLY A 65 6.37 -10.83 -5.27
C GLY A 65 7.80 -10.61 -5.74
N SER A 66 8.03 -10.19 -6.99
CA SER A 66 9.38 -9.90 -7.48
C SER A 66 9.84 -8.49 -7.08
N ARG A 67 11.16 -8.30 -7.05
CA ARG A 67 11.75 -6.99 -6.78
C ARG A 67 11.34 -5.95 -7.83
N GLU A 68 11.31 -6.34 -9.09
CA GLU A 68 10.93 -5.48 -10.20
C GLU A 68 9.46 -5.04 -10.09
N ALA A 69 8.58 -5.97 -9.73
CA ALA A 69 7.17 -5.67 -9.47
C ALA A 69 7.01 -4.70 -8.29
N GLY A 70 7.75 -4.91 -7.20
CA GLY A 70 7.79 -4.00 -6.05
C GLY A 70 8.27 -2.60 -6.41
N GLN A 71 9.37 -2.48 -7.16
CA GLN A 71 9.89 -1.19 -7.63
C GLN A 71 8.88 -0.45 -8.50
N ARG A 72 8.20 -1.17 -9.38
CA ARG A 72 7.16 -0.62 -10.25
C ARG A 72 5.96 -0.13 -9.45
N ALA A 73 5.45 -0.94 -8.52
CA ALA A 73 4.35 -0.56 -7.65
C ALA A 73 4.71 0.65 -6.78
N GLN A 74 5.90 0.67 -6.17
CA GLN A 74 6.39 1.79 -5.37
C GLN A 74 6.47 3.09 -6.19
N ALA A 75 7.05 3.03 -7.39
CA ALA A 75 7.18 4.18 -8.28
C ALA A 75 5.81 4.75 -8.69
N MET A 76 4.85 3.88 -8.95
CA MET A 76 3.49 4.25 -9.35
C MET A 76 2.69 4.86 -8.19
N LEU A 77 2.84 4.35 -6.96
CA LEU A 77 2.11 4.83 -5.80
C LEU A 77 2.71 6.11 -5.19
N ARG A 78 4.02 6.33 -5.34
CA ARG A 78 4.72 7.48 -4.73
C ARG A 78 4.09 8.84 -5.02
N PRO A 79 3.70 9.19 -6.25
CA PRO A 79 3.05 10.47 -6.54
C PRO A 79 1.69 10.67 -5.84
N LEU A 80 1.02 9.56 -5.47
CA LEU A 80 -0.30 9.58 -4.84
C LEU A 80 -0.24 9.70 -3.31
N LEU A 81 0.95 9.65 -2.69
CA LEU A 81 1.12 9.73 -1.23
C LEU A 81 0.51 10.98 -0.61
N SER A 82 0.64 12.13 -1.28
CA SER A 82 0.10 13.40 -0.77
C SER A 82 -1.43 13.41 -0.67
N GLN A 83 -2.11 12.68 -1.55
CA GLN A 83 -3.57 12.62 -1.62
C GLN A 83 -4.15 11.42 -0.86
N SER A 84 -3.37 10.36 -0.69
CA SER A 84 -3.83 9.07 -0.15
C SER A 84 -3.12 8.68 1.14
N GLY A 85 -2.33 9.58 1.72
CA GLY A 85 -1.52 9.30 2.91
C GLY A 85 -2.34 8.89 4.14
N ASN A 86 -3.60 9.30 4.22
CA ASN A 86 -4.52 8.98 5.32
C ASN A 86 -5.37 7.72 5.07
N ASP A 87 -5.05 6.94 4.05
CA ASP A 87 -5.75 5.69 3.75
C ASP A 87 -4.91 4.50 4.20
N PRO A 88 -5.38 3.68 5.15
CA PRO A 88 -4.63 2.53 5.65
C PRO A 88 -4.38 1.47 4.57
N VAL A 89 -5.30 1.29 3.62
CA VAL A 89 -5.14 0.34 2.51
C VAL A 89 -4.05 0.80 1.56
N PHE A 90 -4.03 2.11 1.24
CA PHE A 90 -2.97 2.70 0.44
C PHE A 90 -1.60 2.51 1.10
N GLN A 91 -1.49 2.86 2.38
CA GLN A 91 -0.24 2.73 3.14
C GLN A 91 0.24 1.28 3.19
N GLN A 92 -0.65 0.32 3.39
CA GLN A 92 -0.28 -1.09 3.41
C GLN A 92 0.25 -1.58 2.06
N ARG A 93 -0.39 -1.19 0.95
CA ARG A 93 0.08 -1.54 -0.41
C ARG A 93 1.41 -0.88 -0.74
N PHE A 94 1.59 0.39 -0.36
CA PHE A 94 2.84 1.10 -0.54
C PHE A 94 3.97 0.51 0.31
N ALA A 95 3.67 0.09 1.55
CA ALA A 95 4.62 -0.59 2.42
C ALA A 95 5.11 -1.90 1.80
N ARG A 96 4.19 -2.73 1.32
CA ARG A 96 4.54 -4.01 0.67
C ARG A 96 5.35 -3.81 -0.60
N ALA A 97 4.97 -2.83 -1.42
CA ALA A 97 5.73 -2.47 -2.63
C ALA A 97 7.15 -2.02 -2.29
N SER A 98 7.31 -1.19 -1.24
CA SER A 98 8.62 -0.71 -0.77
C SER A 98 9.47 -1.85 -0.21
N GLU A 99 8.88 -2.77 0.53
CA GLU A 99 9.55 -3.97 1.05
C GLU A 99 10.10 -4.83 -0.09
N LEU A 100 9.28 -5.17 -1.08
CA LEU A 100 9.69 -5.92 -2.27
C LEU A 100 10.78 -5.19 -3.08
N ALA A 101 10.66 -3.87 -3.19
CA ALA A 101 11.67 -3.04 -3.86
C ALA A 101 13.02 -2.99 -3.14
N GLY A 102 13.07 -3.43 -1.86
CA GLY A 102 14.26 -3.37 -1.02
C GLY A 102 14.43 -2.04 -0.26
N ASP A 103 13.41 -1.18 -0.27
CA ASP A 103 13.37 0.09 0.46
C ASP A 103 12.79 -0.13 1.87
N SER A 104 13.60 -0.73 2.74
CA SER A 104 13.16 -1.13 4.08
C SER A 104 12.73 0.06 4.97
N VAL A 105 13.32 1.23 4.77
CA VAL A 105 12.97 2.43 5.52
C VAL A 105 11.57 2.88 5.16
N ARG A 106 11.26 3.02 3.88
CA ARG A 106 9.93 3.41 3.41
C ARG A 106 8.87 2.37 3.73
N ALA A 107 9.22 1.09 3.63
CA ALA A 107 8.34 0.00 4.04
C ALA A 107 7.94 0.13 5.52
N SER A 108 8.92 0.31 6.41
CA SER A 108 8.67 0.44 7.85
C SER A 108 7.85 1.69 8.20
N GLU A 109 8.14 2.84 7.58
CA GLU A 109 7.33 4.05 7.76
C GLU A 109 5.87 3.82 7.35
N ALA A 110 5.65 3.23 6.18
CA ALA A 110 4.30 3.00 5.65
C ALA A 110 3.52 1.93 6.44
N TYR A 111 4.19 0.87 6.92
CA TYR A 111 3.55 -0.11 7.81
C TYR A 111 3.14 0.53 9.15
N ALA A 112 3.97 1.39 9.73
CA ALA A 112 3.62 2.12 10.95
C ALA A 112 2.43 3.05 10.73
N GLU A 113 2.39 3.76 9.60
CA GLU A 113 1.26 4.61 9.24
C GLU A 113 -0.03 3.79 9.03
N ALA A 114 0.05 2.66 8.32
CA ALA A 114 -1.08 1.74 8.16
C ALA A 114 -1.61 1.23 9.51
N ALA A 115 -0.72 0.90 10.44
CA ALA A 115 -1.10 0.47 11.78
C ALA A 115 -1.83 1.60 12.55
N PHE A 116 -1.29 2.82 12.54
CA PHE A 116 -1.90 3.99 13.18
C PHE A 116 -3.30 4.26 12.63
N LEU A 117 -3.44 4.33 11.31
CA LEU A 117 -4.70 4.59 10.61
C LEU A 117 -5.74 3.46 10.81
N SER A 118 -5.28 2.26 11.13
CA SER A 118 -6.13 1.11 11.46
C SER A 118 -6.48 1.01 12.95
N GLY A 119 -6.24 2.06 13.74
CA GLY A 119 -6.55 2.10 15.16
C GLY A 119 -5.58 1.30 16.04
N ARG A 120 -4.33 1.11 15.60
CA ARG A 120 -3.26 0.42 16.34
C ARG A 120 -2.09 1.36 16.62
N PRO A 121 -2.29 2.43 17.40
CA PRO A 121 -1.28 3.47 17.60
C PRO A 121 -0.08 2.99 18.44
N GLU A 122 -0.25 2.04 19.37
CA GLU A 122 0.87 1.47 20.13
C GLU A 122 1.79 0.67 19.21
N GLN A 123 1.23 -0.15 18.32
CA GLN A 123 1.99 -0.89 17.32
C GLN A 123 2.75 0.06 16.39
N ALA A 124 2.10 1.11 15.92
CA ALA A 124 2.74 2.14 15.09
C ALA A 124 3.93 2.79 15.81
N LEU A 125 3.75 3.18 17.07
CA LEU A 125 4.81 3.77 17.89
C LEU A 125 6.00 2.81 18.06
N MET A 126 5.74 1.54 18.35
CA MET A 126 6.80 0.52 18.50
C MET A 126 7.57 0.32 17.18
N GLN A 127 6.90 0.29 16.05
CA GLN A 127 7.52 0.15 14.72
C GLN A 127 8.41 1.35 14.38
N LEU A 128 7.94 2.58 14.65
CA LEU A 128 8.74 3.80 14.43
C LEU A 128 9.95 3.87 15.37
N GLN A 129 9.81 3.48 16.63
CA GLN A 129 10.92 3.41 17.58
C GLN A 129 11.97 2.36 17.17
N ALA A 130 11.54 1.24 16.60
CA ALA A 130 12.45 0.25 16.03
C ALA A 130 13.16 0.79 14.79
N LEU A 131 12.44 1.48 13.90
CA LEU A 131 13.00 2.11 12.71
C LEU A 131 14.03 3.19 13.05
N LYS A 132 13.82 3.97 14.10
CA LYS A 132 14.77 4.99 14.57
C LYS A 132 16.16 4.40 14.87
N ARG A 133 16.24 3.13 15.22
CA ARG A 133 17.51 2.40 15.49
C ARG A 133 18.15 1.82 14.23
N ASN A 134 17.50 1.91 13.08
CA ASN A 134 18.02 1.37 11.82
C ASN A 134 19.18 2.23 11.30
N PRO A 135 20.38 1.65 11.09
CA PRO A 135 21.54 2.41 10.58
C PRO A 135 21.37 2.92 9.15
N ALA A 136 20.45 2.33 8.36
CA ALA A 136 20.12 2.81 7.02
C ALA A 136 19.30 4.10 7.01
N LEU A 137 18.83 4.57 8.18
CA LEU A 137 18.04 5.79 8.28
C LEU A 137 18.97 7.02 8.18
N ASP A 138 18.82 7.79 7.11
CA ASP A 138 19.53 9.05 6.92
C ASP A 138 19.02 10.16 7.85
N TYR A 139 19.68 11.31 7.84
CA TYR A 139 19.32 12.44 8.69
C TYR A 139 17.88 12.91 8.45
N ILE A 140 17.46 13.03 7.19
CA ILE A 140 16.11 13.49 6.81
C ILE A 140 15.06 12.47 7.24
N GLY A 141 15.31 11.18 7.00
CA GLY A 141 14.46 10.09 7.44
C GLY A 141 14.31 10.05 8.95
N ARG A 142 15.42 10.25 9.68
CA ARG A 142 15.42 10.30 11.15
C ARG A 142 14.57 11.46 11.68
N ALA A 143 14.72 12.65 11.13
CA ALA A 143 13.91 13.81 11.52
C ALA A 143 12.41 13.58 11.27
N ARG A 144 12.07 12.94 10.15
CA ARG A 144 10.68 12.59 9.80
C ARG A 144 10.10 11.54 10.76
N VAL A 145 10.87 10.51 11.10
CA VAL A 145 10.47 9.46 12.05
C VAL A 145 10.29 10.06 13.46
N ASP A 146 11.23 10.92 13.90
CA ASP A 146 11.14 11.59 15.19
C ASP A 146 9.88 12.47 15.29
N ALA A 147 9.61 13.27 14.28
CA ALA A 147 8.40 14.09 14.22
C ALA A 147 7.12 13.23 14.27
N ARG A 148 7.13 12.07 13.61
CA ARG A 148 5.97 11.18 13.64
C ARG A 148 5.79 10.51 15.00
N ILE A 149 6.86 10.05 15.64
CA ILE A 149 6.83 9.53 17.03
C ILE A 149 6.24 10.58 17.96
N GLU A 150 6.71 11.82 17.88
CA GLU A 150 6.23 12.93 18.71
C GLU A 150 4.73 13.17 18.50
N SER A 151 4.25 13.12 17.26
CA SER A 151 2.83 13.33 16.94
C SER A 151 1.91 12.19 17.41
N ILE A 152 2.38 10.94 17.45
CA ILE A 152 1.58 9.76 17.84
C ILE A 152 1.58 9.56 19.36
N THR A 153 2.66 9.90 20.06
CA THR A 153 2.85 9.63 21.48
C THR A 153 1.68 10.13 22.36
N PRO A 154 1.14 11.34 22.21
CA PRO A 154 0.00 11.80 23.01
C PRO A 154 -1.23 10.90 22.88
N THR A 155 -1.53 10.43 21.65
CA THR A 155 -2.66 9.51 21.41
C THR A 155 -2.46 8.20 22.16
N VAL A 156 -1.26 7.62 22.09
CA VAL A 156 -0.94 6.37 22.83
C VAL A 156 -1.07 6.55 24.33
N LEU A 157 -0.56 7.66 24.88
CA LEU A 157 -0.63 7.94 26.32
C LEU A 157 -2.08 8.12 26.78
N GLU A 158 -2.91 8.78 25.99
CA GLU A 158 -4.32 8.99 26.33
C GLU A 158 -5.10 7.67 26.29
N LEU A 159 -4.90 6.83 25.27
CA LEU A 159 -5.54 5.51 25.22
C LEU A 159 -5.13 4.61 26.39
N ARG A 160 -3.85 4.64 26.78
CA ARG A 160 -3.38 3.91 27.96
C ARG A 160 -4.04 4.39 29.26
N ARG A 161 -4.25 5.71 29.44
CA ARG A 161 -4.98 6.25 30.59
C ARG A 161 -6.42 5.76 30.66
N GLN A 162 -7.03 5.56 29.47
CA GLN A 162 -8.39 5.04 29.36
C GLN A 162 -8.48 3.52 29.44
N GLY A 163 -7.33 2.81 29.60
CA GLY A 163 -7.27 1.35 29.62
C GLY A 163 -7.54 0.69 28.27
N VAL A 164 -7.43 1.45 27.18
CA VAL A 164 -7.59 0.93 25.82
C VAL A 164 -6.22 0.48 25.29
N GLN A 165 -6.14 -0.77 24.86
CA GLN A 165 -4.94 -1.36 24.24
C GLN A 165 -5.21 -1.74 22.79
N ASP A 166 -4.15 -1.81 21.99
CA ASP A 166 -4.27 -2.29 20.63
C ASP A 166 -4.74 -3.76 20.61
N PRO A 167 -5.71 -4.13 19.75
CA PRO A 167 -6.36 -5.45 19.78
C PRO A 167 -5.43 -6.66 19.65
N ASP A 168 -4.24 -6.47 19.07
CA ASP A 168 -3.31 -7.54 18.76
C ASP A 168 -2.11 -7.63 19.73
N LEU A 169 -2.00 -6.75 20.73
CA LEU A 169 -0.88 -6.78 21.68
C LEU A 169 -1.05 -7.84 22.77
N ASP A 170 -2.29 -8.26 23.05
CA ASP A 170 -2.60 -9.28 24.08
C ASP A 170 -2.45 -10.73 23.57
N ARG A 171 -2.11 -10.95 22.31
CA ARG A 171 -2.04 -12.29 21.69
C ARG A 171 -0.62 -12.90 21.65
N ARG A 172 0.28 -12.46 22.52
CA ARG A 172 1.62 -13.04 22.64
C ARG A 172 1.82 -13.80 23.92
#